data_58cf9bb500f81498f2079c75577df8b7
#
_entry.id   58cf9bb500f81498f2079c75577df8b7
#
_cell.length_a   1.000
_cell.length_b   1.000
_cell.length_c   1.000
_cell.angle_alpha   90.00
_cell.angle_beta   90.00
_cell.angle_gamma   90.00
#
_symmetry.space_group_name_H-M   'P 1'
#
loop_
_entity.id
_entity.type
_entity.pdbx_description
1 polymer ?
#
loop_
_entity_poly.entity_id
_entity_poly.type
_entity_poly.pdbx_seq_one_letter_code
_entity_poly.pdbx_strand_id
1 'polypeptide(L)'
;MRNMLKATTLERKFPLLAVENGCIISKDADITVAFRVELPELFTVTSAEYEAIHSAWYKAIKVLPDYSIVHKQDFFIKENYQPDTERDELSFLSRSFERHFNERPFLNHYCYLFLTKTTRERSRRQSDFSTLCRGRIVPQEIADKEAAAKFIEAVGQFERIMNDSGFVTLTRLAASEITGQDGKAGIIEKYFSLSQTDTTCLKDIGLYPEEMRVGDDILCLHTLSDVEDLPGKVGTDCRFEKLSTDRSDCRLSFAAPVGVLLSCNHVYNQFIFIDDHAENLKNFEQTARNMQSLSRYSRANQVNKEWIDEYLNEAHSKGLISVRCHCNVMAWSDDRD
;
A
#
# COMPACT_ATOMS: atom_id res chain seq x y z
N MET A 1 -3.27 -36.05 -14.58
CA MET A 1 -3.38 -35.94 -13.10
C MET A 1 -2.80 -34.59 -12.69
N ARG A 2 -3.64 -33.65 -12.32
CA ARG A 2 -3.17 -32.38 -11.75
C ARG A 2 -2.52 -32.68 -10.41
N ASN A 3 -1.23 -32.42 -10.25
CA ASN A 3 -0.55 -32.48 -8.96
C ASN A 3 -1.12 -31.39 -8.08
N MET A 4 -2.20 -31.67 -7.34
CA MET A 4 -2.64 -30.81 -6.27
C MET A 4 -1.53 -30.73 -5.24
N LEU A 5 -1.05 -29.55 -4.96
CA LEU A 5 -0.17 -29.29 -3.83
C LEU A 5 -0.89 -29.78 -2.57
N LYS A 6 -0.16 -30.44 -1.69
CA LYS A 6 -0.71 -31.06 -0.47
C LYS A 6 -1.53 -30.03 0.30
N ALA A 7 -2.79 -30.31 0.55
CA ALA A 7 -3.66 -29.44 1.35
C ALA A 7 -3.04 -29.17 2.72
N THR A 8 -3.04 -27.92 3.13
CA THR A 8 -2.59 -27.48 4.44
C THR A 8 -3.61 -26.55 5.04
N THR A 9 -3.71 -26.49 6.36
CA THR A 9 -4.63 -25.57 7.03
C THR A 9 -4.13 -24.14 6.91
N LEU A 10 -5.06 -23.21 6.65
CA LEU A 10 -4.77 -21.78 6.57
C LEU A 10 -4.09 -21.29 7.87
N GLU A 11 -4.50 -21.78 9.03
CA GLU A 11 -3.94 -21.45 10.34
C GLU A 11 -2.40 -21.56 10.40
N ARG A 12 -1.81 -22.58 9.77
CA ARG A 12 -0.35 -22.76 9.74
C ARG A 12 0.36 -21.75 8.85
N LYS A 13 -0.32 -21.24 7.84
CA LYS A 13 0.23 -20.28 6.86
C LYS A 13 -0.10 -18.84 7.20
N PHE A 14 -1.12 -18.63 8.03
CA PHE A 14 -1.59 -17.31 8.39
C PHE A 14 -0.54 -16.55 9.21
N PRO A 15 -0.12 -15.36 8.76
CA PRO A 15 1.00 -14.65 9.38
C PRO A 15 0.65 -13.93 10.68
N LEU A 16 -0.65 -13.74 10.96
CA LEU A 16 -1.10 -12.98 12.14
C LEU A 16 -1.17 -13.87 13.36
N LEU A 17 -0.79 -13.31 14.52
CA LEU A 17 -0.85 -13.94 15.82
C LEU A 17 -2.08 -13.50 16.62
N ALA A 18 -2.27 -12.18 16.75
CA ALA A 18 -3.32 -11.59 17.57
C ALA A 18 -3.65 -10.17 17.10
N VAL A 19 -4.82 -9.68 17.55
CA VAL A 19 -5.19 -8.26 17.47
C VAL A 19 -5.46 -7.80 18.90
N GLU A 20 -4.60 -6.93 19.41
CA GLU A 20 -4.68 -6.42 20.79
C GLU A 20 -4.47 -4.91 20.82
N ASN A 21 -5.26 -4.21 21.63
CA ASN A 21 -5.19 -2.76 21.79
C ASN A 21 -5.25 -1.96 20.46
N GLY A 22 -6.02 -2.45 19.48
CA GLY A 22 -6.12 -1.84 18.15
C GLY A 22 -4.87 -2.03 17.28
N CYS A 23 -3.95 -2.91 17.68
CA CYS A 23 -2.78 -3.28 16.89
C CYS A 23 -2.87 -4.72 16.42
N ILE A 24 -2.42 -4.97 15.20
CA ILE A 24 -2.26 -6.31 14.64
C ILE A 24 -0.84 -6.77 14.95
N ILE A 25 -0.72 -7.95 15.55
CA ILE A 25 0.57 -8.55 15.91
C ILE A 25 0.80 -9.74 14.99
N SER A 26 1.93 -9.77 14.29
CA SER A 26 2.31 -10.90 13.45
C SER A 26 2.95 -12.03 14.28
N LYS A 27 2.99 -13.25 13.70
CA LYS A 27 3.71 -14.41 14.29
C LYS A 27 5.21 -14.17 14.46
N ASP A 28 5.71 -13.19 13.74
CA ASP A 28 7.10 -12.76 13.79
C ASP A 28 7.28 -11.50 14.66
N ALA A 29 6.24 -11.13 15.41
CA ALA A 29 6.19 -10.03 16.36
C ALA A 29 6.25 -8.61 15.74
N ASP A 30 5.95 -8.43 14.45
CA ASP A 30 5.74 -7.09 13.93
C ASP A 30 4.46 -6.51 14.52
N ILE A 31 4.46 -5.20 14.77
CA ILE A 31 3.33 -4.45 15.30
C ILE A 31 2.79 -3.57 14.19
N THR A 32 1.52 -3.72 13.83
CA THR A 32 0.86 -2.96 12.78
C THR A 32 -0.34 -2.22 13.33
N VAL A 33 -0.44 -0.93 13.01
CA VAL A 33 -1.63 -0.10 13.23
C VAL A 33 -2.32 0.10 11.89
N ALA A 34 -3.62 -0.12 11.85
CA ALA A 34 -4.43 -0.04 10.64
C ALA A 34 -5.36 1.17 10.67
N PHE A 35 -5.50 1.83 9.52
CA PHE A 35 -6.37 2.98 9.31
C PHE A 35 -7.26 2.76 8.10
N ARG A 36 -8.48 3.27 8.17
CA ARG A 36 -9.28 3.60 7.00
C ARG A 36 -8.86 4.97 6.52
N VAL A 37 -8.74 5.13 5.21
CA VAL A 37 -8.28 6.38 4.58
C VAL A 37 -9.39 6.94 3.71
N GLU A 38 -9.74 8.19 3.92
CA GLU A 38 -10.61 8.96 3.03
C GLU A 38 -9.73 9.91 2.23
N LEU A 39 -9.78 9.78 0.91
CA LEU A 39 -9.01 10.58 -0.04
C LEU A 39 -9.92 11.61 -0.71
N PRO A 40 -9.36 12.75 -1.18
CA PRO A 40 -10.12 13.71 -1.96
C PRO A 40 -10.53 13.11 -3.31
N GLU A 41 -11.62 13.61 -3.87
CA GLU A 41 -12.08 13.23 -5.19
C GLU A 41 -11.03 13.58 -6.27
N LEU A 42 -10.61 12.56 -7.03
CA LEU A 42 -9.52 12.68 -7.99
C LEU A 42 -9.69 13.82 -9.01
N PHE A 43 -10.94 14.05 -9.47
CA PHE A 43 -11.26 15.07 -10.47
C PHE A 43 -11.32 16.50 -9.93
N THR A 44 -11.19 16.68 -8.63
CA THR A 44 -11.26 18.00 -7.97
C THR A 44 -9.90 18.51 -7.52
N VAL A 45 -8.86 17.67 -7.56
CA VAL A 45 -7.53 17.99 -7.02
C VAL A 45 -6.71 18.77 -8.04
N THR A 46 -6.29 19.97 -7.67
CA THR A 46 -5.38 20.83 -8.46
C THR A 46 -3.91 20.41 -8.27
N SER A 47 -3.01 20.89 -9.13
CA SER A 47 -1.56 20.64 -9.00
C SER A 47 -1.00 21.15 -7.66
N ALA A 48 -1.44 22.32 -7.20
CA ALA A 48 -1.01 22.88 -5.92
C ALA A 48 -1.48 22.05 -4.72
N GLU A 49 -2.69 21.47 -4.80
CA GLU A 49 -3.20 20.53 -3.79
C GLU A 49 -2.45 19.21 -3.81
N TYR A 50 -2.06 18.70 -4.99
CA TYR A 50 -1.17 17.54 -5.09
C TYR A 50 0.17 17.77 -4.39
N GLU A 51 0.79 18.94 -4.60
CA GLU A 51 2.02 19.30 -3.91
C GLU A 51 1.83 19.41 -2.39
N ALA A 52 0.68 19.96 -1.94
CA ALA A 52 0.35 20.05 -0.52
C ALA A 52 0.14 18.66 0.11
N ILE A 53 -0.58 17.78 -0.58
CA ILE A 53 -0.78 16.36 -0.18
C ILE A 53 0.57 15.65 -0.11
N HIS A 54 1.41 15.79 -1.13
CA HIS A 54 2.75 15.20 -1.15
C HIS A 54 3.60 15.71 0.02
N SER A 55 3.56 17.01 0.31
CA SER A 55 4.27 17.59 1.44
C SER A 55 3.78 17.04 2.78
N ALA A 56 2.47 16.80 2.93
CA ALA A 56 1.90 16.19 4.13
C ALA A 56 2.39 14.75 4.31
N TRP A 57 2.34 13.93 3.26
CA TRP A 57 2.88 12.57 3.26
C TRP A 57 4.37 12.53 3.61
N TYR A 58 5.16 13.40 2.99
CA TYR A 58 6.59 13.50 3.27
C TYR A 58 6.87 13.80 4.74
N LYS A 59 6.17 14.79 5.32
CA LYS A 59 6.30 15.14 6.74
C LYS A 59 5.85 14.01 7.66
N ALA A 60 4.75 13.35 7.33
CA ALA A 60 4.20 12.25 8.11
C ALA A 60 5.12 11.02 8.09
N ILE A 61 5.66 10.65 6.93
CA ILE A 61 6.60 9.51 6.81
C ILE A 61 7.88 9.79 7.61
N LYS A 62 8.34 11.03 7.62
CA LYS A 62 9.58 11.42 8.30
C LYS A 62 9.55 11.28 9.82
N VAL A 63 8.38 11.28 10.45
CA VAL A 63 8.28 11.10 11.92
C VAL A 63 8.32 9.63 12.35
N LEU A 64 8.17 8.71 11.41
CA LEU A 64 8.22 7.28 11.71
C LEU A 64 9.66 6.83 12.02
N PRO A 65 9.86 5.95 13.00
CA PRO A 65 11.19 5.43 13.35
C PRO A 65 11.72 4.51 12.25
N ASP A 66 13.04 4.34 12.25
CA ASP A 66 13.71 3.38 11.36
C ASP A 66 13.08 1.99 11.44
N TYR A 67 13.13 1.24 10.33
CA TYR A 67 12.49 -0.06 10.16
C TYR A 67 10.97 -0.02 10.31
N SER A 68 10.36 1.09 9.93
CA SER A 68 8.91 1.18 9.72
C SER A 68 8.55 0.90 8.26
N ILE A 69 7.37 0.34 8.07
CA ILE A 69 6.79 0.08 6.75
C ILE A 69 5.46 0.82 6.68
N VAL A 70 5.31 1.64 5.66
CA VAL A 70 4.04 2.26 5.29
C VAL A 70 3.46 1.46 4.14
N HIS A 71 2.32 0.83 4.33
CA HIS A 71 1.62 0.06 3.31
C HIS A 71 0.26 0.69 3.05
N LYS A 72 0.10 1.32 1.90
CA LYS A 72 -1.19 1.82 1.42
C LYS A 72 -1.81 0.78 0.49
N GLN A 73 -3.08 0.51 0.71
CA GLN A 73 -3.83 -0.52 0.00
C GLN A 73 -5.13 0.07 -0.53
N ASP A 74 -5.28 0.08 -1.84
CA ASP A 74 -6.44 0.60 -2.55
C ASP A 74 -7.20 -0.57 -3.18
N PHE A 75 -8.40 -0.85 -2.69
CA PHE A 75 -9.31 -1.83 -3.27
C PHE A 75 -10.26 -1.14 -4.24
N PHE A 76 -10.39 -1.70 -5.41
CA PHE A 76 -11.36 -1.31 -6.44
C PHE A 76 -12.27 -2.50 -6.71
N ILE A 77 -13.51 -2.41 -6.25
CA ILE A 77 -14.48 -3.52 -6.29
C ILE A 77 -15.66 -3.14 -7.15
N LYS A 78 -16.02 -4.01 -8.09
CA LYS A 78 -17.23 -3.83 -8.89
C LYS A 78 -18.48 -3.94 -8.01
N GLU A 79 -19.23 -2.86 -8.00
CA GLU A 79 -20.51 -2.76 -7.29
C GLU A 79 -21.57 -2.19 -8.22
N ASN A 80 -22.84 -2.48 -7.92
CA ASN A 80 -23.97 -1.88 -8.60
C ASN A 80 -24.58 -0.82 -7.69
N TYR A 81 -24.99 0.29 -8.30
CA TYR A 81 -25.77 1.30 -7.59
C TYR A 81 -27.07 0.68 -7.09
N GLN A 82 -27.38 0.90 -5.82
CA GLN A 82 -28.63 0.46 -5.21
C GLN A 82 -29.64 1.61 -5.30
N PRO A 83 -30.70 1.47 -6.10
CA PRO A 83 -31.69 2.53 -6.22
C PRO A 83 -32.42 2.74 -4.90
N ASP A 84 -32.76 3.99 -4.59
CA ASP A 84 -33.60 4.36 -3.47
C ASP A 84 -35.06 3.98 -3.80
N THR A 85 -35.45 2.77 -3.39
CA THR A 85 -36.78 2.22 -3.65
C THR A 85 -37.85 2.72 -2.67
N GLU A 86 -37.50 3.46 -1.64
CA GLU A 86 -38.44 3.97 -0.63
C GLU A 86 -39.26 5.18 -1.10
N ARG A 87 -38.89 5.79 -2.24
CA ARG A 87 -39.64 6.90 -2.82
C ARG A 87 -40.72 6.44 -3.78
N ASP A 88 -41.93 6.36 -3.28
CA ASP A 88 -43.13 5.91 -4.04
C ASP A 88 -43.49 6.76 -5.27
N GLU A 89 -42.99 7.99 -5.39
CA GLU A 89 -43.27 8.94 -6.47
C GLU A 89 -42.00 9.50 -7.15
N LEU A 90 -41.26 8.62 -7.83
CA LEU A 90 -40.18 9.09 -8.69
C LEU A 90 -40.73 9.62 -10.02
N SER A 91 -40.27 10.81 -10.44
CA SER A 91 -40.53 11.33 -11.79
C SER A 91 -39.94 10.39 -12.86
N PHE A 92 -40.40 10.52 -14.10
CA PHE A 92 -39.90 9.71 -15.22
C PHE A 92 -38.37 9.84 -15.35
N LEU A 93 -37.81 11.07 -15.21
CA LEU A 93 -36.38 11.34 -15.31
C LEU A 93 -35.64 10.69 -14.14
N SER A 94 -36.15 10.79 -12.92
CA SER A 94 -35.56 10.15 -11.75
C SER A 94 -35.50 8.63 -11.89
N ARG A 95 -36.60 8.01 -12.35
CA ARG A 95 -36.63 6.56 -12.63
C ARG A 95 -35.62 6.15 -13.72
N SER A 96 -35.50 6.94 -14.77
CA SER A 96 -34.52 6.68 -15.84
C SER A 96 -33.11 6.81 -15.34
N PHE A 97 -32.82 7.76 -14.44
CA PHE A 97 -31.54 7.96 -13.79
C PHE A 97 -31.20 6.77 -12.89
N GLU A 98 -32.07 6.40 -11.96
CA GLU A 98 -31.92 5.25 -11.07
C GLU A 98 -31.64 3.96 -11.85
N ARG A 99 -32.44 3.71 -12.89
CA ARG A 99 -32.26 2.55 -13.77
C ARG A 99 -30.91 2.57 -14.49
N HIS A 100 -30.49 3.74 -15.02
CA HIS A 100 -29.25 3.87 -15.76
C HIS A 100 -28.04 3.50 -14.90
N PHE A 101 -28.01 3.93 -13.63
CA PHE A 101 -26.90 3.63 -12.72
C PHE A 101 -26.98 2.22 -12.13
N ASN A 102 -28.18 1.69 -11.89
CA ASN A 102 -28.37 0.32 -11.41
C ASN A 102 -27.91 -0.72 -12.44
N GLU A 103 -28.15 -0.48 -13.73
CA GLU A 103 -27.77 -1.40 -14.81
C GLU A 103 -26.26 -1.37 -15.13
N ARG A 104 -25.51 -0.45 -14.54
CA ARG A 104 -24.07 -0.28 -14.84
C ARG A 104 -23.24 -0.45 -13.60
N PRO A 105 -22.39 -1.50 -13.56
CA PRO A 105 -21.44 -1.66 -12.47
C PRO A 105 -20.40 -0.54 -12.53
N PHE A 106 -19.95 -0.11 -11.36
CA PHE A 106 -18.83 0.82 -11.19
C PHE A 106 -17.81 0.21 -10.23
N LEU A 107 -16.58 0.70 -10.28
CA LEU A 107 -15.56 0.33 -9.32
C LEU A 107 -15.65 1.25 -8.11
N ASN A 108 -16.08 0.71 -6.98
CA ASN A 108 -16.07 1.40 -5.71
C ASN A 108 -14.66 1.31 -5.10
N HIS A 109 -14.19 2.40 -4.50
CA HIS A 109 -12.85 2.53 -3.97
C HIS A 109 -12.84 2.50 -2.45
N TYR A 110 -12.04 1.58 -1.88
CA TYR A 110 -11.80 1.48 -0.45
C TYR A 110 -10.30 1.61 -0.20
N CYS A 111 -9.90 2.50 0.67
CA CYS A 111 -8.49 2.75 0.95
C CYS A 111 -8.16 2.44 2.42
N TYR A 112 -7.10 1.68 2.62
CA TYR A 112 -6.54 1.35 3.92
C TYR A 112 -5.06 1.71 3.99
N LEU A 113 -4.61 2.04 5.18
CA LEU A 113 -3.20 2.32 5.46
C LEU A 113 -2.75 1.50 6.67
N PHE A 114 -1.65 0.80 6.51
CA PHE A 114 -1.04 0.01 7.55
C PHE A 114 0.34 0.57 7.86
N LEU A 115 0.57 0.92 9.12
CA LEU A 115 1.88 1.33 9.62
C LEU A 115 2.42 0.20 10.46
N THR A 116 3.54 -0.37 10.04
CA THR A 116 4.13 -1.56 10.66
C THR A 116 5.52 -1.25 11.18
N LYS A 117 5.81 -1.61 12.43
CA LYS A 117 7.15 -1.67 12.98
C LYS A 117 7.71 -3.06 12.81
N THR A 118 8.84 -3.16 12.15
CA THR A 118 9.57 -4.42 11.94
C THR A 118 11.00 -4.32 12.46
N THR A 119 11.76 -5.40 12.33
CA THR A 119 13.19 -5.42 12.69
C THR A 119 14.08 -5.12 11.51
N ARG A 120 15.32 -4.69 11.79
CA ARG A 120 16.37 -4.49 10.79
C ARG A 120 16.55 -5.71 9.88
N GLU A 121 16.63 -6.90 10.46
CA GLU A 121 16.86 -8.13 9.70
C GLU A 121 15.72 -8.45 8.73
N ARG A 122 14.49 -8.11 9.08
CA ARG A 122 13.31 -8.37 8.24
C ARG A 122 13.12 -7.33 7.16
N SER A 123 13.41 -6.08 7.47
CA SER A 123 13.41 -5.00 6.48
C SER A 123 14.39 -5.28 5.33
N ARG A 124 15.48 -5.99 5.61
CA ARG A 124 16.56 -6.28 4.64
C ARG A 124 16.55 -7.70 4.09
N ARG A 125 15.55 -8.52 4.36
CA ARG A 125 15.54 -9.92 3.88
C ARG A 125 15.63 -9.99 2.38
N GLN A 126 16.76 -10.49 1.92
CA GLN A 126 17.00 -10.90 0.54
C GLN A 126 17.31 -12.41 0.42
N SER A 127 17.37 -13.17 1.52
CA SER A 127 17.65 -14.59 1.45
C SER A 127 16.85 -15.42 2.44
N ASP A 128 16.27 -16.51 1.96
CA ASP A 128 15.48 -17.49 2.71
C ASP A 128 16.32 -18.32 3.71
N PHE A 129 17.64 -18.24 3.64
CA PHE A 129 18.54 -19.08 4.44
C PHE A 129 18.53 -18.78 5.94
N SER A 130 18.23 -17.54 6.34
CA SER A 130 18.22 -17.15 7.74
C SER A 130 16.96 -17.60 8.51
N THR A 131 15.91 -18.04 7.80
CA THR A 131 14.65 -18.49 8.39
C THR A 131 14.69 -19.93 8.88
N LEU A 132 15.58 -20.75 8.36
CA LEU A 132 15.69 -22.17 8.72
C LEU A 132 16.28 -22.40 10.13
N CYS A 133 17.07 -21.48 10.64
CA CYS A 133 17.79 -21.62 11.92
C CYS A 133 17.13 -20.89 13.09
N ARG A 134 16.13 -20.02 12.84
CA ARG A 134 15.46 -19.23 13.89
C ARG A 134 14.02 -19.70 14.08
N GLY A 135 13.83 -20.73 14.86
CA GLY A 135 12.51 -21.04 15.39
C GLY A 135 12.05 -19.90 16.30
N ARG A 136 10.98 -19.17 15.91
CA ARG A 136 10.11 -18.32 16.74
C ARG A 136 10.76 -17.51 17.89
N ILE A 137 11.92 -16.92 17.67
CA ILE A 137 12.51 -15.99 18.64
C ILE A 137 11.98 -14.60 18.28
N VAL A 138 11.19 -14.02 19.19
CA VAL A 138 10.81 -12.61 19.12
C VAL A 138 12.10 -11.79 19.22
N PRO A 139 12.44 -10.97 18.22
CA PRO A 139 13.63 -10.14 18.28
C PRO A 139 13.54 -9.19 19.47
N GLN A 140 14.64 -9.01 20.18
CA GLN A 140 14.71 -8.18 21.39
C GLN A 140 14.24 -6.73 21.12
N GLU A 141 14.47 -6.23 19.90
CA GLU A 141 14.06 -4.90 19.45
C GLU A 141 12.55 -4.67 19.46
N ILE A 142 11.73 -5.73 19.29
CA ILE A 142 10.26 -5.63 19.34
C ILE A 142 9.73 -5.98 20.73
N ALA A 143 10.44 -6.82 21.48
CA ALA A 143 10.12 -7.10 22.86
C ALA A 143 10.40 -5.89 23.77
N ASP A 144 11.13 -4.89 23.27
CA ASP A 144 11.38 -3.64 23.99
C ASP A 144 10.11 -2.78 24.02
N LYS A 145 9.54 -2.67 25.22
CA LYS A 145 8.35 -1.84 25.49
C LYS A 145 8.56 -0.37 25.12
N GLU A 146 9.78 0.13 25.23
CA GLU A 146 10.11 1.51 24.89
C GLU A 146 10.08 1.73 23.38
N ALA A 147 10.60 0.78 22.59
CA ALA A 147 10.55 0.84 21.14
C ALA A 147 9.10 0.78 20.60
N ALA A 148 8.28 -0.10 21.20
CA ALA A 148 6.85 -0.18 20.86
C ALA A 148 6.11 1.12 21.22
N ALA A 149 6.37 1.69 22.40
CA ALA A 149 5.76 2.96 22.83
C ALA A 149 6.16 4.12 21.90
N LYS A 150 7.44 4.24 21.56
CA LYS A 150 7.94 5.25 20.60
C LYS A 150 7.29 5.09 19.21
N PHE A 151 7.09 3.87 18.75
CA PHE A 151 6.39 3.63 17.49
C PHE A 151 4.93 4.08 17.56
N ILE A 152 4.20 3.73 18.62
CA ILE A 152 2.79 4.14 18.77
C ILE A 152 2.66 5.66 18.88
N GLU A 153 3.60 6.34 19.57
CA GLU A 153 3.65 7.79 19.62
C GLU A 153 3.88 8.39 18.22
N ALA A 154 4.84 7.85 17.47
CA ALA A 154 5.14 8.29 16.09
C ALA A 154 3.93 8.07 15.16
N VAL A 155 3.20 6.94 15.32
CA VAL A 155 1.94 6.69 14.61
C VAL A 155 0.89 7.76 14.93
N GLY A 156 0.77 8.17 16.19
CA GLY A 156 -0.14 9.27 16.58
C GLY A 156 0.27 10.62 15.99
N GLN A 157 1.57 10.88 15.85
CA GLN A 157 2.06 12.09 15.17
C GLN A 157 1.80 12.02 13.66
N PHE A 158 2.02 10.86 13.03
CA PHE A 158 1.70 10.63 11.63
C PHE A 158 0.22 10.89 11.34
N GLU A 159 -0.68 10.28 12.12
CA GLU A 159 -2.13 10.45 12.02
C GLU A 159 -2.53 11.93 12.11
N ARG A 160 -1.97 12.65 13.08
CA ARG A 160 -2.24 14.10 13.25
C ARG A 160 -1.78 14.91 12.06
N ILE A 161 -0.55 14.71 11.57
CA ILE A 161 -0.02 15.46 10.41
C ILE A 161 -0.89 15.23 9.17
N MET A 162 -1.36 14.02 8.95
CA MET A 162 -2.22 13.70 7.80
C MET A 162 -3.60 14.36 7.95
N ASN A 163 -4.24 14.22 9.10
CA ASN A 163 -5.56 14.83 9.36
C ASN A 163 -5.51 16.36 9.35
N ASP A 164 -4.46 16.97 9.91
CA ASP A 164 -4.29 18.43 9.93
C ASP A 164 -4.02 19.00 8.52
N SER A 165 -3.64 18.17 7.55
CA SER A 165 -3.47 18.60 6.15
C SER A 165 -4.79 19.05 5.51
N GLY A 166 -5.93 18.54 5.98
CA GLY A 166 -7.26 18.82 5.45
C GLY A 166 -7.59 18.12 4.13
N PHE A 167 -6.67 17.31 3.56
CA PHE A 167 -6.88 16.60 2.30
C PHE A 167 -7.15 15.11 2.50
N VAL A 168 -6.56 14.51 3.51
CA VAL A 168 -6.63 13.07 3.76
C VAL A 168 -7.10 12.87 5.19
N THR A 169 -8.15 12.08 5.38
CA THR A 169 -8.64 11.72 6.71
C THR A 169 -8.24 10.30 7.05
N LEU A 170 -7.52 10.14 8.15
CA LEU A 170 -7.16 8.85 8.71
C LEU A 170 -8.04 8.53 9.92
N THR A 171 -8.74 7.41 9.86
CA THR A 171 -9.52 6.88 10.99
C THR A 171 -8.94 5.55 11.42
N ARG A 172 -8.44 5.46 12.67
CA ARG A 172 -7.86 4.23 13.19
C ARG A 172 -8.92 3.15 13.32
N LEU A 173 -8.63 1.94 12.81
CA LEU A 173 -9.54 0.80 12.92
C LEU A 173 -9.54 0.24 14.33
N ALA A 174 -10.74 0.01 14.86
CA ALA A 174 -10.92 -0.71 16.12
C ALA A 174 -10.65 -2.21 15.95
N ALA A 175 -10.39 -2.93 17.05
CA ALA A 175 -10.16 -4.36 16.99
C ALA A 175 -11.34 -5.12 16.35
N SER A 176 -12.57 -4.71 16.62
CA SER A 176 -13.78 -5.27 15.99
C SER A 176 -13.87 -5.05 14.48
N GLU A 177 -13.37 -3.93 13.98
CA GLU A 177 -13.31 -3.65 12.53
C GLU A 177 -12.19 -4.46 11.84
N ILE A 178 -11.15 -4.83 12.59
CA ILE A 178 -10.05 -5.64 12.08
C ILE A 178 -10.43 -7.11 12.03
N THR A 179 -10.99 -7.65 13.14
CA THR A 179 -11.30 -9.09 13.28
C THR A 179 -12.71 -9.48 12.89
N GLY A 180 -13.63 -8.52 12.79
CA GLY A 180 -15.05 -8.75 12.64
C GLY A 180 -15.75 -8.99 13.98
N GLN A 181 -17.00 -8.55 14.08
CA GLN A 181 -17.85 -8.74 15.25
C GLN A 181 -19.34 -8.63 14.87
N ASP A 182 -20.20 -9.37 15.59
CA ASP A 182 -21.67 -9.27 15.50
C ASP A 182 -22.26 -9.40 14.07
N GLY A 183 -21.69 -10.32 13.28
CA GLY A 183 -22.14 -10.57 11.91
C GLY A 183 -21.63 -9.56 10.88
N LYS A 184 -20.73 -8.64 11.29
CA LYS A 184 -20.01 -7.76 10.38
C LYS A 184 -18.60 -8.29 10.15
N ALA A 185 -18.23 -8.38 8.89
CA ALA A 185 -16.92 -8.83 8.47
C ALA A 185 -15.82 -7.82 8.84
N GLY A 186 -14.75 -8.30 9.48
CA GLY A 186 -13.55 -7.53 9.67
C GLY A 186 -12.70 -7.43 8.40
N ILE A 187 -11.74 -6.51 8.37
CA ILE A 187 -10.85 -6.33 7.21
C ILE A 187 -10.10 -7.61 6.86
N ILE A 188 -9.73 -8.44 7.84
CA ILE A 188 -9.05 -9.72 7.63
C ILE A 188 -9.96 -10.68 6.86
N GLU A 189 -11.23 -10.78 7.25
CA GLU A 189 -12.21 -11.64 6.57
C GLU A 189 -12.52 -11.12 5.16
N LYS A 190 -12.67 -9.82 5.01
CA LYS A 190 -12.88 -9.16 3.71
C LYS A 190 -11.75 -9.45 2.75
N TYR A 191 -10.51 -9.48 3.24
CA TYR A 191 -9.34 -9.82 2.43
C TYR A 191 -9.39 -11.27 1.90
N PHE A 192 -9.82 -12.23 2.71
CA PHE A 192 -9.95 -13.63 2.30
C PHE A 192 -11.17 -13.92 1.43
N SER A 193 -12.23 -13.12 1.55
CA SER A 193 -13.41 -13.25 0.71
C SER A 193 -13.31 -12.52 -0.62
N LEU A 194 -12.27 -11.69 -0.81
CA LEU A 194 -12.11 -10.75 -1.94
C LEU A 194 -13.35 -9.85 -2.11
N SER A 195 -14.00 -9.49 -1.00
CA SER A 195 -15.21 -8.67 -0.96
C SER A 195 -15.09 -7.61 0.13
N GLN A 196 -15.74 -6.48 -0.08
CA GLN A 196 -15.82 -5.41 0.91
C GLN A 196 -17.19 -5.36 1.62
N THR A 197 -18.06 -6.32 1.34
CA THR A 197 -19.37 -6.42 2.01
C THR A 197 -19.21 -6.87 3.47
N ASP A 198 -20.21 -6.57 4.28
CA ASP A 198 -20.25 -6.98 5.70
C ASP A 198 -20.51 -8.48 5.89
N THR A 199 -21.03 -9.15 4.86
CA THR A 199 -21.21 -10.61 4.87
C THR A 199 -20.03 -11.29 4.24
N THR A 200 -19.35 -12.19 4.98
CA THR A 200 -18.26 -12.97 4.44
C THR A 200 -18.65 -14.39 4.14
N CYS A 201 -18.18 -14.88 3.01
CA CYS A 201 -18.11 -16.29 2.71
C CYS A 201 -16.61 -16.64 2.55
N LEU A 202 -16.08 -17.46 3.45
CA LEU A 202 -14.71 -17.96 3.30
C LEU A 202 -14.66 -18.81 2.04
N LYS A 203 -13.74 -18.47 1.16
CA LYS A 203 -13.50 -19.17 -0.10
C LYS A 203 -12.24 -20.04 0.03
N ASP A 204 -12.23 -21.19 -0.62
CA ASP A 204 -11.03 -22.01 -0.70
C ASP A 204 -9.95 -21.34 -1.55
N ILE A 205 -8.71 -21.42 -1.09
CA ILE A 205 -7.56 -20.89 -1.81
C ILE A 205 -6.86 -22.05 -2.53
N GLY A 206 -6.90 -22.04 -3.85
CA GLY A 206 -6.25 -23.02 -4.71
C GLY A 206 -4.97 -22.46 -5.32
N LEU A 207 -3.85 -23.16 -5.11
CA LEU A 207 -2.58 -22.87 -5.77
C LEU A 207 -2.31 -23.96 -6.79
N TYR A 208 -2.36 -23.61 -8.06
CA TYR A 208 -2.11 -24.50 -9.18
C TYR A 208 -0.83 -24.09 -9.92
N PRO A 209 -0.19 -24.95 -10.71
CA PRO A 209 1.03 -24.59 -11.44
C PRO A 209 0.87 -23.39 -12.39
N GLU A 210 -0.32 -23.20 -12.94
CA GLU A 210 -0.59 -22.19 -13.97
C GLU A 210 -1.50 -21.05 -13.48
N GLU A 211 -2.14 -21.22 -12.31
CA GLU A 211 -3.12 -20.25 -11.81
C GLU A 211 -3.26 -20.29 -10.29
N MET A 212 -3.62 -19.17 -9.71
CA MET A 212 -4.11 -19.09 -8.33
C MET A 212 -5.62 -18.82 -8.35
N ARG A 213 -6.35 -19.40 -7.40
CA ARG A 213 -7.78 -19.20 -7.27
C ARG A 213 -8.18 -18.91 -5.83
N VAL A 214 -9.21 -18.09 -5.67
CA VAL A 214 -9.95 -17.92 -4.41
C VAL A 214 -11.42 -18.15 -4.74
N GLY A 215 -11.94 -19.32 -4.36
CA GLY A 215 -13.23 -19.82 -4.86
C GLY A 215 -13.20 -19.99 -6.37
N ASP A 216 -14.12 -19.33 -7.06
CA ASP A 216 -14.22 -19.34 -8.52
C ASP A 216 -13.36 -18.26 -9.19
N ASP A 217 -12.91 -17.26 -8.44
CA ASP A 217 -12.10 -16.16 -8.95
C ASP A 217 -10.68 -16.61 -9.25
N ILE A 218 -10.18 -16.27 -10.42
CA ILE A 218 -8.78 -16.44 -10.83
C ILE A 218 -8.01 -15.18 -10.45
N LEU A 219 -6.88 -15.33 -9.77
CA LEU A 219 -6.02 -14.23 -9.34
C LEU A 219 -4.82 -14.07 -10.26
N CYS A 220 -4.56 -12.83 -10.64
CA CYS A 220 -3.34 -12.41 -11.33
C CYS A 220 -2.58 -11.41 -10.45
N LEU A 221 -1.28 -11.68 -10.23
CA LEU A 221 -0.40 -10.80 -9.47
C LEU A 221 0.62 -10.17 -10.40
N HIS A 222 0.61 -8.85 -10.49
CA HIS A 222 1.58 -8.05 -11.21
C HIS A 222 2.43 -7.25 -10.22
N THR A 223 3.73 -7.37 -10.33
CA THR A 223 4.67 -6.70 -9.45
C THR A 223 5.74 -5.98 -10.25
N LEU A 224 6.22 -4.87 -9.70
CA LEU A 224 7.40 -4.20 -10.23
C LEU A 224 8.62 -5.09 -9.96
N SER A 225 9.23 -5.60 -11.00
CA SER A 225 10.36 -6.56 -10.90
C SER A 225 11.70 -5.94 -11.26
N ASP A 226 11.72 -4.91 -12.12
CA ASP A 226 12.93 -4.27 -12.57
C ASP A 226 12.91 -2.75 -12.27
N VAL A 227 14.03 -2.25 -11.73
CA VAL A 227 14.21 -0.81 -11.48
C VAL A 227 14.35 -0.04 -12.79
N GLU A 228 14.82 -0.67 -13.86
CA GLU A 228 14.97 -0.06 -15.18
C GLU A 228 13.62 0.30 -15.83
N ASP A 229 12.53 -0.34 -15.38
CA ASP A 229 11.16 -0.02 -15.80
C ASP A 229 10.66 1.31 -15.20
N LEU A 230 11.37 1.86 -14.21
CA LEU A 230 11.03 3.13 -13.59
C LEU A 230 11.74 4.29 -14.26
N PRO A 231 11.05 5.44 -14.45
CA PRO A 231 11.72 6.65 -14.89
C PRO A 231 12.68 7.15 -13.81
N GLY A 232 13.84 7.67 -14.22
CA GLY A 232 14.87 8.18 -13.32
C GLY A 232 14.43 9.40 -12.49
N LYS A 233 13.36 10.10 -12.91
CA LYS A 233 12.79 11.26 -12.22
C LYS A 233 11.29 11.35 -12.49
N VAL A 234 10.51 11.60 -11.45
CA VAL A 234 9.05 11.80 -11.52
C VAL A 234 8.67 13.10 -10.82
N GLY A 235 7.61 13.75 -11.33
CA GLY A 235 6.96 14.88 -10.65
C GLY A 235 5.88 14.40 -9.67
N THR A 236 5.29 15.34 -8.96
CA THR A 236 4.18 15.06 -8.02
C THR A 236 2.91 14.62 -8.75
N ASP A 237 2.64 15.21 -9.91
CA ASP A 237 1.48 14.93 -10.73
C ASP A 237 1.73 15.24 -12.21
N CYS A 238 0.85 14.72 -13.07
CA CYS A 238 0.79 15.07 -14.49
C CYS A 238 -0.66 15.19 -14.93
N ARG A 239 -0.90 16.02 -15.95
CA ARG A 239 -2.21 16.11 -16.60
C ARG A 239 -2.46 14.84 -17.41
N PHE A 240 -3.61 14.22 -17.19
CA PHE A 240 -4.03 13.02 -17.90
C PHE A 240 -5.00 13.39 -19.02
N GLU A 241 -4.51 13.45 -20.26
CA GLU A 241 -5.25 13.97 -21.41
C GLU A 241 -6.54 13.20 -21.72
N LYS A 242 -6.57 11.88 -21.47
CA LYS A 242 -7.75 11.05 -21.79
C LYS A 242 -8.99 11.39 -20.97
N LEU A 243 -8.81 11.92 -19.76
CA LEU A 243 -9.90 12.29 -18.86
C LEU A 243 -10.00 13.81 -18.67
N SER A 244 -9.05 14.59 -19.19
CA SER A 244 -9.09 16.05 -19.14
C SER A 244 -9.93 16.63 -20.28
N THR A 245 -10.54 17.77 -20.01
CA THR A 245 -11.32 18.54 -20.98
C THR A 245 -10.77 19.98 -21.08
N ASP A 246 -11.32 20.79 -21.99
CA ASP A 246 -10.98 22.21 -22.08
C ASP A 246 -11.36 23.02 -20.82
N ARG A 247 -12.21 22.46 -19.96
CA ARG A 247 -12.74 23.13 -18.76
C ARG A 247 -12.34 22.49 -17.44
N SER A 248 -11.77 21.29 -17.47
CA SER A 248 -11.36 20.56 -16.28
C SER A 248 -10.11 19.74 -16.54
N ASP A 249 -9.12 19.87 -15.66
CA ASP A 249 -7.91 19.07 -15.68
C ASP A 249 -8.07 17.86 -14.75
N CYS A 250 -7.99 16.66 -15.32
CA CYS A 250 -7.78 15.46 -14.53
C CYS A 250 -6.26 15.27 -14.37
N ARG A 251 -5.80 15.31 -13.15
CA ARG A 251 -4.39 15.15 -12.81
C ARG A 251 -4.17 13.84 -12.05
N LEU A 252 -3.12 13.14 -12.39
CA LEU A 252 -2.75 11.86 -11.78
C LEU A 252 -1.31 11.91 -11.29
N SER A 253 -1.04 11.31 -10.15
CA SER A 253 0.34 11.04 -9.72
C SER A 253 0.94 9.90 -10.55
N PHE A 254 2.27 9.75 -10.51
CA PHE A 254 3.00 8.77 -11.33
C PHE A 254 2.44 7.35 -11.26
N ALA A 255 2.16 6.85 -10.06
CA ALA A 255 1.71 5.47 -9.87
C ALA A 255 0.17 5.30 -9.89
N ALA A 256 -0.61 6.40 -9.91
CA ALA A 256 -2.07 6.34 -9.89
C ALA A 256 -2.69 5.59 -11.08
N PRO A 257 -2.18 5.71 -12.33
CA PRO A 257 -2.75 4.98 -13.46
C PRO A 257 -2.79 3.47 -13.30
N VAL A 258 -1.82 2.90 -12.58
CA VAL A 258 -1.74 1.44 -12.34
C VAL A 258 -2.94 0.92 -11.55
N GLY A 259 -3.48 1.70 -10.62
CA GLY A 259 -4.67 1.35 -9.85
C GLY A 259 -5.97 1.84 -10.50
N VAL A 260 -6.00 3.11 -10.95
CA VAL A 260 -7.26 3.80 -11.34
C VAL A 260 -7.76 3.39 -12.72
N LEU A 261 -6.90 2.95 -13.64
CA LEU A 261 -7.27 2.69 -15.03
C LEU A 261 -7.64 1.24 -15.34
N LEU A 262 -7.59 0.34 -14.35
CA LEU A 262 -8.04 -1.04 -14.52
C LEU A 262 -9.58 -1.10 -14.43
N SER A 263 -10.18 -2.01 -15.21
CA SER A 263 -11.65 -2.18 -15.29
C SER A 263 -12.17 -3.43 -14.55
N CYS A 264 -11.30 -4.21 -13.92
CA CYS A 264 -11.63 -5.42 -13.15
C CYS A 264 -11.55 -5.17 -11.64
N ASN A 265 -12.02 -6.13 -10.85
CA ASN A 265 -11.76 -6.13 -9.42
C ASN A 265 -10.25 -6.24 -9.17
N HIS A 266 -9.71 -5.36 -8.34
CA HIS A 266 -8.28 -5.42 -8.02
C HIS A 266 -7.97 -4.72 -6.70
N VAL A 267 -6.79 -5.04 -6.16
CA VAL A 267 -6.16 -4.30 -5.08
C VAL A 267 -4.81 -3.80 -5.55
N TYR A 268 -4.56 -2.51 -5.35
CA TYR A 268 -3.28 -1.88 -5.60
C TYR A 268 -2.56 -1.63 -4.29
N ASN A 269 -1.39 -2.22 -4.14
CA ASN A 269 -0.57 -2.12 -2.94
C ASN A 269 0.65 -1.24 -3.21
N GLN A 270 0.88 -0.29 -2.32
CA GLN A 270 2.05 0.58 -2.32
C GLN A 270 2.78 0.43 -0.99
N PHE A 271 4.07 0.12 -1.04
CA PHE A 271 4.92 -0.06 0.13
C PHE A 271 6.03 0.98 0.15
N ILE A 272 6.27 1.58 1.30
CA ILE A 272 7.42 2.44 1.57
C ILE A 272 8.14 1.86 2.78
N PHE A 273 9.38 1.44 2.59
CA PHE A 273 10.24 0.88 3.63
C PHE A 273 11.19 1.96 4.11
N ILE A 274 11.14 2.27 5.38
CA ILE A 274 12.02 3.23 6.05
C ILE A 274 13.16 2.44 6.66
N ASP A 275 14.35 2.60 6.10
CA ASP A 275 15.57 1.97 6.60
C ASP A 275 16.31 2.95 7.54
N ASP A 276 17.43 2.48 8.13
CA ASP A 276 18.33 3.32 8.91
C ASP A 276 18.95 4.42 8.03
N HIS A 277 18.48 5.65 8.26
CA HIS A 277 18.90 6.80 7.46
C HIS A 277 20.39 7.10 7.58
N ALA A 278 20.94 7.02 8.78
CA ALA A 278 22.36 7.31 9.02
C ALA A 278 23.27 6.28 8.34
N GLU A 279 22.89 5.00 8.40
CA GLU A 279 23.60 3.93 7.71
C GLU A 279 23.52 4.09 6.19
N ASN A 280 22.35 4.45 5.65
CA ASN A 280 22.19 4.67 4.22
C ASN A 280 23.05 5.84 3.72
N LEU A 281 23.08 6.97 4.42
CA LEU A 281 23.96 8.10 4.07
C LEU A 281 25.41 7.68 4.05
N LYS A 282 25.88 6.96 5.08
CA LYS A 282 27.24 6.43 5.15
C LYS A 282 27.57 5.50 3.98
N ASN A 283 26.62 4.65 3.59
CA ASN A 283 26.79 3.75 2.44
C ASN A 283 26.89 4.53 1.12
N PHE A 284 26.05 5.58 0.93
CA PHE A 284 26.16 6.46 -0.24
C PHE A 284 27.46 7.22 -0.28
N GLU A 285 27.94 7.76 0.84
CA GLU A 285 29.25 8.41 0.91
C GLU A 285 30.39 7.44 0.56
N GLN A 286 30.34 6.20 1.06
CA GLN A 286 31.32 5.18 0.71
C GLN A 286 31.27 4.83 -0.77
N THR A 287 30.06 4.71 -1.33
CA THR A 287 29.88 4.45 -2.76
C THR A 287 30.40 5.59 -3.61
N ALA A 288 30.15 6.85 -3.23
CA ALA A 288 30.71 8.03 -3.91
C ALA A 288 32.25 8.00 -3.95
N ARG A 289 32.91 7.67 -2.81
CA ARG A 289 34.35 7.50 -2.73
C ARG A 289 34.85 6.39 -3.65
N ASN A 290 34.17 5.25 -3.69
CA ASN A 290 34.50 4.13 -4.57
C ASN A 290 34.39 4.54 -6.05
N MET A 291 33.25 5.19 -6.43
CA MET A 291 33.05 5.69 -7.79
C MET A 291 34.08 6.73 -8.19
N GLN A 292 34.51 7.59 -7.28
CA GLN A 292 35.57 8.55 -7.53
C GLN A 292 36.89 7.87 -7.89
N SER A 293 37.25 6.78 -7.21
CA SER A 293 38.45 6.02 -7.53
C SER A 293 38.39 5.34 -8.90
N LEU A 294 37.19 4.94 -9.30
CA LEU A 294 36.90 4.23 -10.55
C LEU A 294 36.56 5.18 -11.72
N SER A 295 36.30 6.46 -11.48
CA SER A 295 35.90 7.44 -12.50
C SER A 295 36.92 7.60 -13.64
N ARG A 296 38.19 7.33 -13.36
CA ARG A 296 39.28 7.34 -14.37
C ARG A 296 39.13 6.23 -15.42
N TYR A 297 38.41 5.18 -15.12
CA TYR A 297 38.27 4.00 -15.97
C TYR A 297 36.92 3.94 -16.71
N SER A 298 35.91 4.66 -16.24
CA SER A 298 34.57 4.64 -16.85
C SER A 298 33.83 5.96 -16.64
N ARG A 299 33.29 6.49 -17.74
CA ARG A 299 32.43 7.69 -17.71
C ARG A 299 31.13 7.43 -16.93
N ALA A 300 30.61 6.21 -16.97
CA ALA A 300 29.45 5.83 -16.19
C ALA A 300 29.69 6.01 -14.68
N ASN A 301 30.87 5.64 -14.18
CA ASN A 301 31.21 5.82 -12.77
C ASN A 301 31.30 7.31 -12.38
N GLN A 302 31.71 8.17 -13.31
CA GLN A 302 31.71 9.61 -13.09
C GLN A 302 30.27 10.16 -12.97
N VAL A 303 29.38 9.79 -13.90
CA VAL A 303 27.98 10.20 -13.87
C VAL A 303 27.27 9.70 -12.62
N ASN A 304 27.49 8.44 -12.26
CA ASN A 304 26.90 7.87 -11.03
C ASN A 304 27.40 8.59 -9.77
N LYS A 305 28.67 8.98 -9.73
CA LYS A 305 29.22 9.79 -8.64
C LYS A 305 28.53 11.15 -8.55
N GLU A 306 28.36 11.85 -9.67
CA GLU A 306 27.69 13.16 -9.72
C GLU A 306 26.25 13.06 -9.18
N TRP A 307 25.51 12.04 -9.54
CA TRP A 307 24.15 11.80 -9.01
C TRP A 307 24.15 11.52 -7.51
N ILE A 308 25.09 10.72 -7.01
CA ILE A 308 25.21 10.44 -5.58
C ILE A 308 25.59 11.72 -4.82
N ASP A 309 26.51 12.53 -5.33
CA ASP A 309 26.90 13.80 -4.71
C ASP A 309 25.73 14.80 -4.68
N GLU A 310 24.93 14.88 -5.75
CA GLU A 310 23.70 15.70 -5.81
C GLU A 310 22.71 15.24 -4.73
N TYR A 311 22.45 13.93 -4.65
CA TYR A 311 21.57 13.35 -3.62
C TYR A 311 22.09 13.66 -2.20
N LEU A 312 23.36 13.45 -1.92
CA LEU A 312 23.95 13.70 -0.59
C LEU A 312 23.83 15.18 -0.21
N ASN A 313 24.09 16.10 -1.14
CA ASN A 313 23.92 17.54 -0.92
C ASN A 313 22.47 17.89 -0.59
N GLU A 314 21.49 17.32 -1.31
CA GLU A 314 20.08 17.53 -1.03
C GLU A 314 19.66 16.87 0.30
N ALA A 315 20.14 15.67 0.58
CA ALA A 315 19.85 14.96 1.83
C ALA A 315 20.32 15.75 3.06
N HIS A 316 21.54 16.28 3.00
CA HIS A 316 22.08 17.09 4.09
C HIS A 316 21.42 18.48 4.21
N SER A 317 21.16 19.16 3.09
CA SER A 317 20.62 20.52 3.12
C SER A 317 19.12 20.58 3.41
N LYS A 318 18.34 19.62 2.90
CA LYS A 318 16.88 19.56 3.04
C LYS A 318 16.43 18.52 4.08
N GLY A 319 17.38 17.75 4.63
CA GLY A 319 17.08 16.66 5.56
C GLY A 319 16.20 15.58 4.93
N LEU A 320 16.48 15.22 3.67
CA LEU A 320 15.76 14.15 2.99
C LEU A 320 16.08 12.80 3.62
N ILE A 321 15.12 11.91 3.65
CA ILE A 321 15.30 10.52 4.06
C ILE A 321 15.28 9.61 2.84
N SER A 322 16.12 8.58 2.86
CA SER A 322 16.14 7.52 1.86
C SER A 322 15.10 6.47 2.21
N VAL A 323 14.25 6.13 1.26
CA VAL A 323 13.24 5.08 1.40
C VAL A 323 13.33 4.12 0.22
N ARG A 324 12.91 2.87 0.45
CA ARG A 324 12.69 1.90 -0.63
C ARG A 324 11.20 1.81 -0.90
N CYS A 325 10.82 1.81 -2.17
CA CYS A 325 9.43 1.71 -2.57
C CYS A 325 9.21 0.42 -3.36
N HIS A 326 8.01 -0.15 -3.21
CA HIS A 326 7.54 -1.26 -4.00
C HIS A 326 6.05 -1.09 -4.27
N CYS A 327 5.59 -1.54 -5.43
CA CYS A 327 4.17 -1.59 -5.72
C CYS A 327 3.82 -2.89 -6.44
N ASN A 328 2.61 -3.36 -6.21
CA ASN A 328 2.02 -4.49 -6.93
C ASN A 328 0.52 -4.32 -7.07
N VAL A 329 -0.04 -5.02 -8.05
CA VAL A 329 -1.48 -5.12 -8.28
C VAL A 329 -1.87 -6.58 -8.25
N MET A 330 -2.87 -6.91 -7.46
CA MET A 330 -3.54 -8.20 -7.50
C MET A 330 -4.95 -7.98 -8.09
N ALA A 331 -5.18 -8.51 -9.27
CA ALA A 331 -6.46 -8.47 -9.96
C ALA A 331 -7.13 -9.84 -9.89
N TRP A 332 -8.47 -9.85 -9.90
CA TRP A 332 -9.23 -11.09 -9.95
C TRP A 332 -10.52 -10.96 -10.73
N SER A 333 -10.92 -12.06 -11.32
CA SER A 333 -12.17 -12.21 -12.07
C SER A 333 -12.56 -13.68 -12.09
N ASP A 334 -13.83 -13.97 -12.26
CA ASP A 334 -14.36 -15.28 -12.60
C ASP A 334 -14.15 -15.64 -14.09
N ASP A 335 -13.91 -14.63 -14.92
CA ASP A 335 -13.58 -14.76 -16.32
C ASP A 335 -12.05 -14.71 -16.51
N ARG A 336 -11.55 -15.57 -17.41
CA ARG A 336 -10.10 -15.68 -17.69
C ARG A 336 -9.61 -14.65 -18.72
N ASP A 337 -10.51 -14.14 -19.55
CA ASP A 337 -10.22 -13.19 -20.63
C ASP A 337 -10.50 -11.74 -20.16
#